data_45406f08a396f0d78ca99f28079a43b1
#
_entry.id   45406f08a396f0d78ca99f28079a43b1
#
_cell.length_a   1.000
_cell.length_b   1.000
_cell.length_c   1.000
_cell.angle_alpha   90.00
_cell.angle_beta   90.00
_cell.angle_gamma   90.00
#
_symmetry.space_group_name_H-M   'P 1'
#
loop_
_entity.id
_entity.type
_entity.pdbx_description
1 polymer ?
#
loop_
_entity_poly.entity_id
_entity_poly.type
_entity_poly.pdbx_seq_one_letter_code
_entity_poly.pdbx_strand_id
1 'polypeptide(L)'
;MLNILFADGFEEVEALSVVDMARRAGIEVKMISLNETNEVIGGHNISIICDCMLKDAAIDDGVVLPGGIPGVPNIEKNPDAIEFIKKHYNENKLIAAICAAPTLLGRIGLLDNKKAVCYPDLMDELICKEKVDENVVIDSNIITSKSAGTALDFAFEIIKYLKDETVAKKVKNAIYY
;
A
#
# COMPACT_ATOMS: atom_id res chain seq x y z
N MET A 1 8.98 11.12 2.47
CA MET A 1 8.18 10.39 3.49
C MET A 1 7.24 9.41 2.78
N LEU A 2 6.88 8.28 3.37
CA LEU A 2 5.95 7.30 2.82
C LEU A 2 4.66 7.32 3.64
N ASN A 3 3.55 7.60 3.00
CA ASN A 3 2.21 7.58 3.59
C ASN A 3 1.61 6.17 3.51
N ILE A 4 0.99 5.67 4.57
CA ILE A 4 0.26 4.40 4.57
C ILE A 4 -1.15 4.66 5.08
N LEU A 5 -2.16 4.31 4.28
CA LEU A 5 -3.56 4.54 4.60
C LEU A 5 -4.11 3.38 5.44
N PHE A 6 -4.73 3.71 6.55
CA PHE A 6 -5.37 2.74 7.45
C PHE A 6 -6.86 3.03 7.58
N ALA A 7 -7.68 2.07 7.20
CA ALA A 7 -9.12 2.06 7.40
C ALA A 7 -9.50 0.83 8.24
N ASP A 8 -10.57 0.88 9.01
CA ASP A 8 -11.04 -0.29 9.76
C ASP A 8 -11.20 -1.51 8.86
N GLY A 9 -10.67 -2.64 9.32
CA GLY A 9 -10.60 -3.89 8.57
C GLY A 9 -9.41 -4.00 7.62
N PHE A 10 -8.36 -3.15 7.78
CA PHE A 10 -7.10 -3.33 7.06
C PHE A 10 -6.44 -4.68 7.41
N GLU A 11 -5.63 -5.24 6.50
CA GLU A 11 -4.85 -6.45 6.78
C GLU A 11 -3.56 -6.09 7.51
N GLU A 12 -3.43 -6.58 8.75
CA GLU A 12 -2.36 -6.20 9.67
C GLU A 12 -0.97 -6.57 9.13
N VAL A 13 -0.81 -7.79 8.61
CA VAL A 13 0.49 -8.27 8.11
C VAL A 13 0.96 -7.42 6.93
N GLU A 14 0.04 -7.06 6.03
CA GLU A 14 0.37 -6.30 4.83
C GLU A 14 0.78 -4.86 5.16
N ALA A 15 0.03 -4.20 6.04
CA ALA A 15 0.30 -2.83 6.44
C ALA A 15 1.56 -2.71 7.31
N LEU A 16 1.63 -3.51 8.39
CA LEU A 16 2.69 -3.36 9.38
C LEU A 16 4.05 -3.89 8.89
N SER A 17 4.07 -4.86 7.96
CA SER A 17 5.31 -5.24 7.28
C SER A 17 5.93 -4.08 6.52
N VAL A 18 5.13 -3.28 5.81
CA VAL A 18 5.65 -2.09 5.11
C VAL A 18 6.13 -1.04 6.12
N VAL A 19 5.36 -0.79 7.19
CA VAL A 19 5.76 0.16 8.25
C VAL A 19 7.12 -0.22 8.84
N ASP A 20 7.27 -1.48 9.29
CA ASP A 20 8.50 -1.94 9.95
C ASP A 20 9.68 -1.93 8.98
N MET A 21 9.55 -2.51 7.80
CA MET A 21 10.66 -2.61 6.84
C MET A 21 11.10 -1.24 6.33
N ALA A 22 10.16 -0.33 6.04
CA ALA A 22 10.49 1.02 5.59
C ALA A 22 11.20 1.83 6.69
N ARG A 23 10.74 1.74 7.94
CA ARG A 23 11.41 2.39 9.08
C ARG A 23 12.82 1.83 9.30
N ARG A 24 13.05 0.51 9.16
CA ARG A 24 14.39 -0.11 9.19
C ARG A 24 15.29 0.41 8.07
N ALA A 25 14.73 0.74 6.92
CA ALA A 25 15.45 1.33 5.78
C ALA A 25 15.76 2.83 5.95
N GLY A 26 15.38 3.45 7.08
CA GLY A 26 15.52 4.89 7.30
C GLY A 26 14.58 5.73 6.41
N ILE A 27 13.45 5.16 6.01
CA ILE A 27 12.37 5.88 5.35
C ILE A 27 11.41 6.38 6.43
N GLU A 28 11.15 7.68 6.45
CA GLU A 28 10.10 8.24 7.31
C GLU A 28 8.74 7.73 6.82
N VAL A 29 7.99 7.11 7.74
CA VAL A 29 6.67 6.54 7.48
C VAL A 29 5.64 7.26 8.32
N LYS A 30 4.56 7.68 7.67
CA LYS A 30 3.37 8.24 8.31
C LYS A 30 2.20 7.28 8.17
N MET A 31 1.72 6.77 9.29
CA MET A 31 0.51 5.97 9.39
C MET A 31 -0.68 6.93 9.46
N ILE A 32 -1.57 6.85 8.49
CA ILE A 32 -2.69 7.78 8.31
C ILE A 32 -4.00 7.09 8.55
N SER A 33 -4.75 7.52 9.56
CA SER A 33 -6.10 7.04 9.84
C SER A 33 -7.12 7.67 8.91
N LEU A 34 -8.00 6.86 8.35
CA LEU A 34 -9.19 7.30 7.61
C LEU A 34 -10.43 7.43 8.51
N ASN A 35 -10.30 7.11 9.81
CA ASN A 35 -11.33 7.30 10.81
C ASN A 35 -11.38 8.75 11.32
N GLU A 36 -12.37 9.08 12.14
CA GLU A 36 -12.46 10.37 12.85
C GLU A 36 -11.49 10.45 14.04
N THR A 37 -10.77 9.38 14.33
CA THR A 37 -9.75 9.27 15.39
C THR A 37 -8.48 8.66 14.84
N ASN A 38 -7.38 8.72 15.59
CA ASN A 38 -6.13 8.06 15.22
C ASN A 38 -6.17 6.53 15.43
N GLU A 39 -7.17 6.01 16.13
CA GLU A 39 -7.32 4.56 16.35
C GLU A 39 -7.98 3.91 15.13
N VAL A 40 -7.40 2.79 14.68
CA VAL A 40 -7.92 1.97 13.57
C VAL A 40 -7.83 0.50 13.99
N ILE A 41 -8.88 -0.27 13.70
CA ILE A 41 -8.99 -1.69 14.05
C ILE A 41 -8.78 -2.52 12.78
N GLY A 42 -7.80 -3.41 12.79
CA GLY A 42 -7.51 -4.33 11.70
C GLY A 42 -8.54 -5.45 11.53
N GLY A 43 -8.42 -6.18 10.45
CA GLY A 43 -9.32 -7.30 10.10
C GLY A 43 -9.33 -8.44 11.11
N HIS A 44 -8.28 -8.56 11.92
CA HIS A 44 -8.12 -9.57 12.98
C HIS A 44 -8.23 -8.97 14.39
N ASN A 45 -8.95 -7.84 14.54
CA ASN A 45 -9.19 -7.14 15.82
C ASN A 45 -7.93 -6.65 16.54
N ILE A 46 -6.88 -6.30 15.80
CA ILE A 46 -5.70 -5.65 16.36
C ILE A 46 -5.87 -4.14 16.20
N SER A 47 -5.99 -3.42 17.31
CA SER A 47 -6.03 -1.95 17.30
C SER A 47 -4.63 -1.37 17.13
N ILE A 48 -4.51 -0.36 16.30
CA ILE A 48 -3.31 0.46 16.15
C ILE A 48 -3.64 1.93 16.34
N ILE A 49 -2.63 2.71 16.71
CA ILE A 49 -2.73 4.17 16.76
C ILE A 49 -1.91 4.74 15.60
N CYS A 50 -2.57 5.41 14.68
CA CYS A 50 -1.94 6.11 13.56
C CYS A 50 -1.27 7.43 14.00
N ASP A 51 -0.32 7.91 13.20
CA ASP A 51 0.42 9.14 13.49
C ASP A 51 -0.45 10.39 13.31
N CYS A 52 -1.40 10.36 12.36
CA CYS A 52 -2.34 11.46 12.11
C CYS A 52 -3.61 10.95 11.41
N MET A 53 -4.60 11.83 11.26
CA MET A 53 -5.77 11.64 10.39
C MET A 53 -5.49 12.13 8.98
N LEU A 54 -6.26 11.66 8.00
CA LEU A 54 -6.11 12.03 6.59
C LEU A 54 -6.16 13.54 6.34
N LYS A 55 -7.01 14.26 7.05
CA LYS A 55 -7.14 15.73 6.93
C LYS A 55 -5.86 16.50 7.27
N ASP A 56 -4.96 15.89 8.06
CA ASP A 56 -3.69 16.47 8.52
C ASP A 56 -2.50 15.93 7.72
N ALA A 57 -2.74 15.09 6.71
CA ALA A 57 -1.71 14.47 5.88
C ALA A 57 -1.37 15.34 4.67
N ALA A 58 -0.10 15.28 4.25
CA ALA A 58 0.39 15.94 3.04
C ALA A 58 0.74 14.91 1.95
N ILE A 59 0.84 15.38 0.71
CA ILE A 59 1.39 14.57 -0.39
C ILE A 59 2.89 14.45 -0.20
N ASP A 60 3.39 13.24 -0.23
CA ASP A 60 4.79 12.89 0.01
C ASP A 60 5.38 12.04 -1.12
N ASP A 61 6.43 11.25 -0.86
CA ASP A 61 7.13 10.46 -1.88
C ASP A 61 6.30 9.27 -2.38
N GLY A 62 5.29 8.85 -1.62
CA GLY A 62 4.40 7.78 -2.03
C GLY A 62 3.28 7.51 -1.06
N VAL A 63 2.29 6.73 -1.52
CA VAL A 63 1.17 6.23 -0.73
C VAL A 63 1.03 4.72 -0.88
N VAL A 64 0.80 4.03 0.24
CA VAL A 64 0.58 2.58 0.33
C VAL A 64 -0.85 2.30 0.75
N LEU A 65 -1.49 1.38 0.04
CA LEU A 65 -2.82 0.87 0.31
C LEU A 65 -2.70 -0.61 0.73
N PRO A 66 -2.84 -0.94 2.00
CA PRO A 66 -2.99 -2.32 2.44
C PRO A 66 -4.28 -2.93 1.90
N GLY A 67 -4.34 -4.23 1.89
CA GLY A 67 -5.57 -4.96 1.63
C GLY A 67 -6.45 -5.08 2.86
N GLY A 68 -7.23 -6.15 2.89
CA GLY A 68 -8.22 -6.43 3.92
C GLY A 68 -9.64 -6.09 3.48
N ILE A 69 -10.59 -6.91 3.95
CA ILE A 69 -12.02 -6.68 3.79
C ILE A 69 -12.63 -6.65 5.20
N PRO A 70 -13.23 -5.52 5.62
CA PRO A 70 -13.73 -4.39 4.80
C PRO A 70 -12.75 -3.21 4.60
N GLY A 71 -11.46 -3.31 4.90
CA GLY A 71 -10.51 -2.20 4.81
C GLY A 71 -10.53 -1.49 3.45
N VAL A 72 -10.35 -2.24 2.34
CA VAL A 72 -10.35 -1.67 0.98
C VAL A 72 -11.70 -1.03 0.62
N PRO A 73 -12.87 -1.64 0.86
CA PRO A 73 -14.15 -0.96 0.72
C PRO A 73 -14.30 0.32 1.55
N ASN A 74 -13.70 0.38 2.74
CA ASN A 74 -13.75 1.59 3.57
C ASN A 74 -12.84 2.71 3.01
N ILE A 75 -11.69 2.37 2.41
CA ILE A 75 -10.89 3.34 1.64
C ILE A 75 -11.70 3.87 0.46
N GLU A 76 -12.35 2.99 -0.30
CA GLU A 76 -13.10 3.33 -1.52
C GLU A 76 -14.28 4.27 -1.26
N LYS A 77 -14.95 4.10 -0.12
CA LYS A 77 -16.09 4.96 0.28
C LYS A 77 -15.68 6.35 0.77
N ASN A 78 -14.39 6.57 1.01
CA ASN A 78 -13.88 7.84 1.49
C ASN A 78 -13.39 8.70 0.30
N PRO A 79 -14.15 9.74 -0.12
CA PRO A 79 -13.79 10.55 -1.29
C PRO A 79 -12.49 11.30 -1.10
N ASP A 80 -12.15 11.71 0.12
CA ASP A 80 -10.89 12.42 0.41
C ASP A 80 -9.69 11.48 0.27
N ALA A 81 -9.84 10.19 0.64
CA ALA A 81 -8.81 9.18 0.42
C ALA A 81 -8.58 8.92 -1.09
N ILE A 82 -9.65 8.84 -1.87
CA ILE A 82 -9.55 8.70 -3.33
C ILE A 82 -8.85 9.92 -3.96
N GLU A 83 -9.21 11.12 -3.52
CA GLU A 83 -8.54 12.34 -3.98
C GLU A 83 -7.06 12.36 -3.59
N PHE A 84 -6.73 11.96 -2.37
CA PHE A 84 -5.37 11.86 -1.87
C PHE A 84 -4.50 10.89 -2.69
N ILE A 85 -5.04 9.71 -3.02
CA ILE A 85 -4.38 8.73 -3.89
C ILE A 85 -4.16 9.31 -5.30
N LYS A 86 -5.19 9.92 -5.89
CA LYS A 86 -5.10 10.54 -7.22
C LYS A 86 -4.10 11.70 -7.28
N LYS A 87 -3.98 12.50 -6.22
CA LYS A 87 -2.97 13.57 -6.13
C LYS A 87 -1.55 12.99 -6.18
N HIS A 88 -1.26 11.93 -5.39
CA HIS A 88 0.04 11.24 -5.48
C HIS A 88 0.32 10.75 -6.90
N TYR A 89 -0.67 10.12 -7.55
CA TYR A 89 -0.51 9.64 -8.92
C TYR A 89 -0.21 10.78 -9.90
N ASN A 90 -0.97 11.87 -9.84
CA ASN A 90 -0.82 13.03 -10.73
C ASN A 90 0.52 13.76 -10.55
N GLU A 91 1.09 13.70 -9.35
CA GLU A 91 2.42 14.21 -9.04
C GLU A 91 3.55 13.20 -9.32
N ASN A 92 3.21 12.08 -9.99
CA ASN A 92 4.14 11.01 -10.32
C ASN A 92 4.87 10.41 -9.08
N LYS A 93 4.21 10.41 -7.93
CA LYS A 93 4.68 9.77 -6.70
C LYS A 93 4.39 8.27 -6.73
N LEU A 94 5.07 7.52 -5.87
CA LEU A 94 4.82 6.09 -5.73
C LEU A 94 3.37 5.82 -5.29
N ILE A 95 2.72 4.87 -5.98
CA ILE A 95 1.47 4.23 -5.55
C ILE A 95 1.76 2.75 -5.33
N ALA A 96 1.59 2.26 -4.12
CA ALA A 96 1.78 0.85 -3.81
C ALA A 96 0.50 0.25 -3.22
N ALA A 97 0.07 -0.90 -3.73
CA ALA A 97 -1.16 -1.55 -3.30
C ALA A 97 -1.00 -3.07 -3.25
N ILE A 98 -1.58 -3.71 -2.24
CA ILE A 98 -1.45 -5.15 -2.03
C ILE A 98 -2.80 -5.82 -1.83
N CYS A 99 -2.91 -7.10 -2.19
CA CYS A 99 -4.06 -7.96 -1.94
C CYS A 99 -5.32 -7.48 -2.70
N ALA A 100 -6.35 -7.03 -2.00
CA ALA A 100 -7.56 -6.49 -2.63
C ALA A 100 -7.37 -5.04 -3.12
N ALA A 101 -6.42 -4.28 -2.60
CA ALA A 101 -6.27 -2.85 -2.89
C ALA A 101 -5.96 -2.52 -4.37
N PRO A 102 -5.23 -3.33 -5.15
CA PRO A 102 -5.06 -3.07 -6.59
C PRO A 102 -6.37 -3.02 -7.37
N THR A 103 -7.43 -3.75 -6.95
CA THR A 103 -8.74 -3.67 -7.62
C THR A 103 -9.36 -2.27 -7.48
N LEU A 104 -9.15 -1.61 -6.34
CA LEU A 104 -9.55 -0.21 -6.14
C LEU A 104 -8.79 0.70 -7.10
N LEU A 105 -7.47 0.55 -7.24
CA LEU A 105 -6.69 1.34 -8.20
C LEU A 105 -7.20 1.17 -9.64
N GLY A 106 -7.58 -0.05 -10.02
CA GLY A 106 -8.21 -0.33 -11.31
C GLY A 106 -9.55 0.40 -11.49
N ARG A 107 -10.44 0.31 -10.50
CA ARG A 107 -11.76 0.98 -10.57
C ARG A 107 -11.67 2.50 -10.66
N ILE A 108 -10.64 3.12 -10.08
CA ILE A 108 -10.43 4.58 -10.18
C ILE A 108 -9.57 5.00 -11.38
N GLY A 109 -9.24 4.05 -12.29
CA GLY A 109 -8.59 4.30 -13.58
C GLY A 109 -7.07 4.46 -13.53
N LEU A 110 -6.40 4.12 -12.42
CA LEU A 110 -4.95 4.30 -12.30
C LEU A 110 -4.14 3.15 -12.93
N LEU A 111 -4.79 2.04 -13.28
CA LEU A 111 -4.16 0.87 -13.89
C LEU A 111 -4.48 0.67 -15.38
N ASP A 112 -5.19 1.57 -16.03
CA ASP A 112 -5.65 1.41 -17.43
C ASP A 112 -4.52 1.09 -18.42
N ASN A 113 -3.34 1.60 -18.18
CA ASN A 113 -2.16 1.38 -19.03
C ASN A 113 -1.03 0.66 -18.30
N LYS A 114 -1.33 -0.06 -17.21
CA LYS A 114 -0.35 -0.69 -16.33
C LYS A 114 -0.50 -2.21 -16.28
N LYS A 115 0.62 -2.88 -16.03
CA LYS A 115 0.64 -4.26 -15.57
C LYS A 115 0.36 -4.27 -14.06
N ALA A 116 -0.39 -5.25 -13.59
CA ALA A 116 -0.71 -5.36 -12.18
C ALA A 116 -1.03 -6.79 -11.75
N VAL A 117 -0.96 -7.00 -10.44
CA VAL A 117 -1.41 -8.19 -9.73
C VAL A 117 -2.26 -7.79 -8.53
N CYS A 118 -3.15 -8.64 -8.10
CA CYS A 118 -3.90 -8.51 -6.86
C CYS A 118 -4.07 -9.86 -6.17
N TYR A 119 -4.90 -9.93 -5.14
CA TYR A 119 -5.27 -11.18 -4.52
C TYR A 119 -5.81 -12.17 -5.57
N PRO A 120 -5.33 -13.44 -5.57
CA PRO A 120 -5.62 -14.38 -6.67
C PRO A 120 -7.11 -14.55 -6.99
N ASP A 121 -7.97 -14.65 -5.97
CA ASP A 121 -9.41 -14.82 -6.17
C ASP A 121 -10.11 -13.54 -6.70
N LEU A 122 -9.42 -12.40 -6.71
CA LEU A 122 -9.92 -11.11 -7.24
C LEU A 122 -9.30 -10.75 -8.60
N MET A 123 -8.48 -11.61 -9.18
CA MET A 123 -7.82 -11.33 -10.46
C MET A 123 -8.84 -11.07 -11.59
N ASP A 124 -10.00 -11.72 -11.56
CA ASP A 124 -11.04 -11.47 -12.57
C ASP A 124 -11.65 -10.06 -12.46
N GLU A 125 -11.69 -9.49 -11.26
CA GLU A 125 -12.18 -8.14 -10.99
C GLU A 125 -11.14 -7.04 -11.25
N LEU A 126 -9.87 -7.41 -11.39
CA LEU A 126 -8.78 -6.44 -11.58
C LEU A 126 -8.88 -5.79 -12.97
N ILE A 127 -9.14 -4.49 -12.99
CA ILE A 127 -9.15 -3.67 -14.21
C ILE A 127 -7.74 -3.09 -14.41
N CYS A 128 -7.03 -3.59 -15.42
CA CYS A 128 -5.69 -3.13 -15.78
C CYS A 128 -5.38 -3.50 -17.23
N LYS A 129 -4.26 -2.98 -17.77
CA LYS A 129 -3.82 -3.32 -19.13
C LYS A 129 -3.41 -4.80 -19.27
N GLU A 130 -2.67 -5.32 -18.29
CA GLU A 130 -2.13 -6.67 -18.30
C GLU A 130 -2.12 -7.24 -16.89
N LYS A 131 -2.81 -8.37 -16.69
CA LYS A 131 -2.81 -9.14 -15.44
C LYS A 131 -1.59 -10.05 -15.41
N VAL A 132 -0.76 -9.94 -14.39
CA VAL A 132 0.50 -10.71 -14.27
C VAL A 132 0.44 -11.60 -13.03
N ASP A 133 0.81 -12.86 -13.16
CA ASP A 133 0.84 -13.81 -12.04
C ASP A 133 2.25 -13.85 -11.40
N GLU A 134 2.66 -12.73 -10.81
CA GLU A 134 3.89 -12.60 -10.03
C GLU A 134 3.59 -12.16 -8.60
N ASN A 135 4.52 -12.40 -7.67
CA ASN A 135 4.33 -12.00 -6.27
C ASN A 135 4.23 -10.48 -6.12
N VAL A 136 5.08 -9.75 -6.85
CA VAL A 136 5.11 -8.30 -6.88
C VAL A 136 5.30 -7.84 -8.32
N VAL A 137 4.51 -6.90 -8.77
CA VAL A 137 4.58 -6.29 -10.11
C VAL A 137 4.89 -4.81 -9.98
N ILE A 138 5.90 -4.35 -10.70
CA ILE A 138 6.29 -2.95 -10.78
C ILE A 138 6.04 -2.46 -12.19
N ASP A 139 5.28 -1.38 -12.32
CA ASP A 139 5.10 -0.67 -13.58
C ASP A 139 5.17 0.83 -13.35
N SER A 140 6.30 1.41 -13.74
CA SER A 140 6.59 2.85 -13.55
C SER A 140 6.57 3.23 -12.06
N ASN A 141 5.64 4.09 -11.64
CA ASN A 141 5.46 4.52 -10.25
C ASN A 141 4.38 3.71 -9.51
N ILE A 142 3.96 2.56 -10.03
CA ILE A 142 2.99 1.69 -9.38
C ILE A 142 3.64 0.36 -8.99
N ILE A 143 3.44 -0.07 -7.74
CA ILE A 143 3.83 -1.38 -7.24
C ILE A 143 2.58 -2.09 -6.73
N THR A 144 2.32 -3.29 -7.25
CA THR A 144 1.21 -4.13 -6.80
C THR A 144 1.70 -5.48 -6.32
N SER A 145 0.98 -6.12 -5.37
CA SER A 145 1.35 -7.42 -4.81
C SER A 145 0.14 -8.28 -4.47
N LYS A 146 0.35 -9.60 -4.34
CA LYS A 146 -0.73 -10.59 -4.21
C LYS A 146 -1.46 -10.56 -2.88
N SER A 147 -0.75 -10.70 -1.75
CA SER A 147 -1.40 -10.93 -0.45
C SER A 147 -0.41 -10.87 0.72
N ALA A 148 -0.90 -11.14 1.92
CA ALA A 148 -0.12 -11.21 3.15
C ALA A 148 1.14 -12.10 3.01
N GLY A 149 1.07 -13.20 2.27
CA GLY A 149 2.21 -14.08 2.00
C GLY A 149 3.35 -13.42 1.20
N THR A 150 3.09 -12.31 0.52
CA THR A 150 4.07 -11.55 -0.28
C THR A 150 4.38 -10.17 0.32
N ALA A 151 3.92 -9.90 1.56
CA ALA A 151 4.01 -8.58 2.18
C ALA A 151 5.46 -8.10 2.37
N LEU A 152 6.40 -9.00 2.71
CA LEU A 152 7.81 -8.65 2.83
C LEU A 152 8.45 -8.35 1.48
N ASP A 153 8.19 -9.15 0.44
CA ASP A 153 8.67 -8.86 -0.93
C ASP A 153 8.16 -7.51 -1.41
N PHE A 154 6.88 -7.22 -1.16
CA PHE A 154 6.25 -5.94 -1.47
C PHE A 154 6.95 -4.78 -0.77
N ALA A 155 7.22 -4.91 0.54
CA ALA A 155 7.92 -3.89 1.31
C ALA A 155 9.35 -3.65 0.79
N PHE A 156 10.06 -4.70 0.38
CA PHE A 156 11.41 -4.57 -0.17
C PHE A 156 11.44 -3.89 -1.53
N GLU A 157 10.46 -4.13 -2.40
CA GLU A 157 10.37 -3.42 -3.67
C GLU A 157 10.01 -1.93 -3.47
N ILE A 158 9.21 -1.59 -2.47
CA ILE A 158 8.97 -0.20 -2.06
C ILE A 158 10.27 0.47 -1.58
N ILE A 159 11.06 -0.22 -0.74
CA ILE A 159 12.35 0.30 -0.26
C ILE A 159 13.31 0.51 -1.43
N LYS A 160 13.39 -0.45 -2.34
CA LYS A 160 14.24 -0.37 -3.52
C LYS A 160 13.84 0.80 -4.42
N TYR A 161 12.56 1.05 -4.58
CA TYR A 161 12.04 2.17 -5.38
C TYR A 161 12.38 3.53 -4.74
N LEU A 162 12.20 3.68 -3.42
CA LEU A 162 12.40 4.95 -2.70
C LEU A 162 13.85 5.23 -2.31
N LYS A 163 14.69 4.20 -2.23
CA LYS A 163 16.11 4.28 -1.88
C LYS A 163 16.94 3.62 -2.98
N ASP A 164 17.33 2.37 -2.77
CA ASP A 164 18.07 1.54 -3.73
C ASP A 164 18.10 0.06 -3.30
N GLU A 165 18.62 -0.80 -4.17
CA GLU A 165 18.82 -2.23 -3.94
C GLU A 165 19.72 -2.53 -2.74
N THR A 166 20.73 -1.68 -2.50
CA THR A 166 21.70 -1.91 -1.41
C THR A 166 21.04 -1.77 -0.05
N VAL A 167 20.17 -0.75 0.10
CA VAL A 167 19.39 -0.53 1.33
C VAL A 167 18.40 -1.67 1.54
N ALA A 168 17.66 -2.06 0.51
CA ALA A 168 16.74 -3.20 0.59
C ALA A 168 17.44 -4.48 1.03
N LYS A 169 18.62 -4.79 0.44
CA LYS A 169 19.43 -5.95 0.81
C LYS A 169 19.94 -5.89 2.25
N LYS A 170 20.34 -4.71 2.75
CA LYS A 170 20.73 -4.55 4.16
C LYS A 170 19.58 -4.88 5.11
N VAL A 171 18.37 -4.41 4.80
CA VAL A 171 17.19 -4.72 5.62
C VAL A 171 16.86 -6.20 5.58
N LYS A 172 16.88 -6.85 4.39
CA LYS A 172 16.69 -8.30 4.23
C LYS A 172 17.65 -9.07 5.13
N ASN A 173 18.94 -8.78 5.04
CA ASN A 173 19.98 -9.45 5.85
C ASN A 173 19.76 -9.25 7.35
N ALA A 174 19.33 -8.05 7.78
CA ALA A 174 19.12 -7.73 9.18
C ALA A 174 17.97 -8.51 9.82
N ILE A 175 17.01 -8.97 9.03
CA ILE A 175 15.87 -9.78 9.51
C ILE A 175 16.00 -11.27 9.16
N TYR A 176 17.14 -11.68 8.59
CA TYR A 176 17.41 -13.06 8.15
C TYR A 176 16.41 -13.59 7.09
N TYR A 177 15.99 -12.70 6.15
CA TYR A 177 15.09 -13.03 5.04
C TYR A 177 15.84 -13.70 3.89
#